data_39a024f8afddf46a910de817f9b164aa
#
_entry.id   39a024f8afddf46a910de817f9b164aa
#
_cell.length_a   1.000
_cell.length_b   1.000
_cell.length_c   1.000
_cell.angle_alpha   90.00
_cell.angle_beta   90.00
_cell.angle_gamma   90.00
#
_symmetry.space_group_name_H-M   'P 1'
#
loop_
_entity.id
_entity.type
_entity.pdbx_description
1 polymer ?
#
loop_
_entity_poly.entity_id
_entity_poly.type
_entity_poly.pdbx_seq_one_letter_code
_entity_poly.pdbx_strand_id
1 'polypeptide(L)'
;MVAKFPDAVWFLALGRLMDAEGELFRRLGYAEVRFVVRVVGDDGRAERETAVELDGYRVGRAVALENAPGFDPDFTICATAPVWNRMLDEIARDGRPEARHTLSSLALIGQELWLESSDQLREDKYYRYNQTLQELLNLSGKLPR
;
A
#
# COMPACT_ATOMS: atom_id res chain seq x y z
N MET A 1 -1.33 17.56 -13.69
CA MET A 1 -1.45 16.10 -13.90
C MET A 1 -1.87 15.43 -12.60
N VAL A 2 -2.87 14.59 -12.64
CA VAL A 2 -3.35 13.88 -11.46
C VAL A 2 -2.52 12.59 -11.30
N ALA A 3 -1.99 12.39 -10.08
CA ALA A 3 -1.27 11.15 -9.77
C ALA A 3 -2.27 10.00 -9.69
N LYS A 4 -1.91 8.84 -10.26
CA LYS A 4 -2.77 7.67 -10.33
C LYS A 4 -2.15 6.47 -9.64
N PHE A 5 -2.98 5.73 -8.88
CA PHE A 5 -2.58 4.45 -8.31
C PHE A 5 -2.28 3.44 -9.42
N PRO A 6 -1.22 2.65 -9.34
CA PRO A 6 -0.21 2.61 -8.28
C PRO A 6 1.10 3.31 -8.64
N ASP A 7 1.06 4.41 -9.38
CA ASP A 7 2.28 5.10 -9.81
C ASP A 7 3.13 5.56 -8.63
N ALA A 8 4.43 5.63 -8.84
CA ALA A 8 5.35 6.13 -7.81
C ALA A 8 4.95 7.53 -7.34
N VAL A 9 4.54 8.40 -8.27
CA VAL A 9 4.10 9.76 -7.96
C VAL A 9 2.91 9.76 -7.00
N TRP A 10 1.99 8.79 -7.14
CA TRP A 10 0.84 8.65 -6.26
C TRP A 10 1.29 8.35 -4.81
N PHE A 11 2.23 7.42 -4.64
CA PHE A 11 2.77 7.11 -3.30
C PHE A 11 3.55 8.29 -2.72
N LEU A 12 4.28 9.03 -3.55
CA LEU A 12 4.98 10.23 -3.08
C LEU A 12 3.99 11.32 -2.65
N ALA A 13 2.85 11.42 -3.32
CA ALA A 13 1.78 12.33 -2.91
C ALA A 13 1.20 11.91 -1.56
N LEU A 14 1.00 10.61 -1.33
CA LEU A 14 0.60 10.11 -0.02
C LEU A 14 1.66 10.44 1.04
N GLY A 15 2.93 10.36 0.67
CA GLY A 15 4.03 10.69 1.58
C GLY A 15 3.96 12.13 2.07
N ARG A 16 3.62 13.07 1.19
CA ARG A 16 3.44 14.48 1.60
C ARG A 16 2.27 14.63 2.56
N LEU A 17 1.17 13.91 2.31
CA LEU A 17 0.02 13.93 3.21
C LEU A 17 0.36 13.26 4.54
N MET A 18 1.16 12.20 4.53
CA MET A 18 1.62 11.53 5.73
C MET A 18 2.44 12.49 6.62
N ASP A 19 3.29 13.30 6.01
CA ASP A 19 4.04 14.31 6.75
C ASP A 19 3.12 15.32 7.44
N ALA A 20 2.02 15.70 6.78
CA ALA A 20 1.03 16.61 7.35
C ALA A 20 0.25 15.97 8.49
N GLU A 21 0.14 14.63 8.51
CA GLU A 21 -0.57 13.86 9.52
C GLU A 21 0.39 13.19 10.51
N GLY A 22 1.50 13.85 10.79
CA GLY A 22 2.59 13.26 11.59
C GLY A 22 2.16 12.77 12.98
N GLU A 23 1.19 13.43 13.61
CA GLU A 23 0.72 12.99 14.93
C GLU A 23 0.04 11.63 14.87
N LEU A 24 -0.81 11.40 13.87
CA LEU A 24 -1.47 10.12 13.67
C LEU A 24 -0.43 9.00 13.51
N PHE A 25 0.54 9.21 12.63
CA PHE A 25 1.52 8.16 12.35
C PHE A 25 2.47 7.93 13.53
N ARG A 26 2.79 8.97 14.29
CA ARG A 26 3.56 8.77 15.53
C ARG A 26 2.81 7.93 16.55
N ARG A 27 1.49 8.08 16.64
CA ARG A 27 0.66 7.25 17.53
C ARG A 27 0.59 5.80 17.06
N LEU A 28 0.62 5.56 15.74
CA LEU A 28 0.64 4.20 15.20
C LEU A 28 1.97 3.50 15.42
N GLY A 29 3.05 4.28 15.57
CA GLY A 29 4.37 3.76 15.87
C GLY A 29 5.33 3.84 14.70
N TYR A 30 6.61 3.70 15.01
CA TYR A 30 7.68 3.71 14.05
C TYR A 30 7.57 2.49 13.14
N ALA A 31 7.54 2.71 11.84
CA ALA A 31 7.44 1.63 10.86
C ALA A 31 8.64 1.67 9.91
N GLU A 32 9.34 0.55 9.82
CA GLU A 32 10.45 0.40 8.90
C GLU A 32 10.17 -0.82 8.04
N VAL A 33 9.69 -0.58 6.82
CA VAL A 33 9.21 -1.66 5.96
C VAL A 33 9.40 -1.29 4.49
N ARG A 34 9.81 -2.27 3.70
CA ARG A 34 9.92 -2.18 2.25
C ARG A 34 8.89 -3.12 1.65
N PHE A 35 8.07 -2.61 0.78
CA PHE A 35 7.03 -3.43 0.19
C PHE A 35 6.80 -3.08 -1.28
N VAL A 36 6.21 -4.01 -1.99
CA VAL A 36 5.77 -3.81 -3.37
C VAL A 36 4.25 -3.88 -3.40
N VAL A 37 3.63 -2.95 -4.10
CA VAL A 37 2.21 -3.02 -4.43
C VAL A 37 2.10 -3.53 -5.86
N ARG A 38 1.39 -4.64 -6.02
CA ARG A 38 1.22 -5.28 -7.33
C ARG A 38 -0.23 -5.28 -7.73
N VAL A 39 -0.50 -4.79 -8.93
CA VAL A 39 -1.80 -4.94 -9.58
C VAL A 39 -1.69 -6.13 -10.52
N VAL A 40 -2.54 -7.12 -10.32
CA VAL A 40 -2.50 -8.38 -11.06
C VAL A 40 -3.62 -8.38 -12.10
N GLY A 41 -3.30 -8.81 -13.31
CA GLY A 41 -4.28 -8.91 -14.38
C GLY A 41 -5.11 -10.19 -14.30
N ASP A 42 -6.11 -10.30 -15.17
CA ASP A 42 -7.02 -11.46 -15.23
C ASP A 42 -6.27 -12.76 -15.54
N ASP A 43 -5.12 -12.66 -16.22
CA ASP A 43 -4.29 -13.82 -16.54
C ASP A 43 -3.35 -14.23 -15.40
N GLY A 44 -3.44 -13.57 -14.25
CA GLY A 44 -2.60 -13.84 -13.09
C GLY A 44 -1.22 -13.19 -13.16
N ARG A 45 -0.93 -12.44 -14.20
CA ARG A 45 0.36 -11.76 -14.36
C ARG A 45 0.34 -10.37 -13.76
N ALA A 46 1.51 -9.92 -13.26
CA ALA A 46 1.66 -8.57 -12.78
C ALA A 46 1.50 -7.58 -13.94
N GLU A 47 0.58 -6.63 -13.80
CA GLU A 47 0.41 -5.53 -14.75
C GLU A 47 1.21 -4.31 -14.33
N ARG A 48 1.20 -3.99 -13.02
CA ARG A 48 1.87 -2.83 -12.45
C ARG A 48 2.48 -3.23 -11.12
N GLU A 49 3.70 -2.78 -10.88
CA GLU A 49 4.39 -3.02 -9.62
C GLU A 49 5.14 -1.77 -9.19
N THR A 50 4.94 -1.34 -7.96
CA THR A 50 5.60 -0.16 -7.41
C THR A 50 6.25 -0.53 -6.08
N ALA A 51 7.53 -0.20 -5.95
CA ALA A 51 8.31 -0.40 -4.74
C ALA A 51 8.17 0.81 -3.84
N VAL A 52 7.89 0.59 -2.56
CA VAL A 52 7.71 1.66 -1.57
C VAL A 52 8.49 1.32 -0.31
N GLU A 53 9.17 2.33 0.25
CA GLU A 53 9.84 2.20 1.53
C GLU A 53 9.22 3.19 2.52
N LEU A 54 8.77 2.66 3.66
CA LEU A 54 8.44 3.47 4.82
C LEU A 54 9.66 3.52 5.72
N ASP A 55 10.05 4.71 6.11
CA ASP A 55 11.21 4.96 6.96
C ASP A 55 10.75 5.76 8.17
N GLY A 56 10.31 5.07 9.19
CA GLY A 56 9.79 5.67 10.40
C GLY A 56 8.38 6.21 10.22
N TYR A 57 8.27 7.49 10.01
CA TYR A 57 6.99 8.20 9.91
C TYR A 57 6.81 8.85 8.55
N ARG A 58 7.54 8.40 7.53
CA ARG A 58 7.48 9.01 6.20
C ARG A 58 7.70 7.97 5.11
N VAL A 59 7.27 8.33 3.90
CA VAL A 59 7.60 7.58 2.70
C VAL A 59 9.01 8.00 2.29
N GLY A 60 9.98 7.12 2.47
CA GLY A 60 11.37 7.41 2.14
C GLY A 60 11.67 7.26 0.65
N ARG A 61 10.94 6.36 -0.03
CA ARG A 61 11.17 6.09 -1.44
C ARG A 61 9.92 5.47 -2.06
N ALA A 62 9.62 5.85 -3.29
CA ALA A 62 8.63 5.17 -4.12
C ALA A 62 9.11 5.21 -5.56
N VAL A 63 9.14 4.06 -6.22
CA VAL A 63 9.67 3.92 -7.58
C VAL A 63 9.03 2.71 -8.26
N ALA A 64 8.81 2.79 -9.57
CA ALA A 64 8.38 1.61 -10.32
C ALA A 64 9.39 0.49 -10.09
N LEU A 65 8.92 -0.72 -9.83
CA LEU A 65 9.81 -1.84 -9.49
C LEU A 65 10.85 -2.11 -10.58
N GLU A 66 10.48 -1.95 -11.84
CA GLU A 66 11.40 -2.13 -12.96
C GLU A 66 12.58 -1.15 -12.93
N ASN A 67 12.42 -0.02 -12.24
CA ASN A 67 13.46 0.99 -12.09
C ASN A 67 14.23 0.86 -10.77
N ALA A 68 14.01 -0.22 -10.03
CA ALA A 68 14.68 -0.48 -8.76
C ALA A 68 15.29 -1.89 -8.76
N PRO A 69 16.25 -2.17 -9.66
CA PRO A 69 16.89 -3.49 -9.68
C PRO A 69 17.56 -3.75 -8.33
N GLY A 70 17.37 -4.97 -7.82
CA GLY A 70 17.91 -5.33 -6.52
C GLY A 70 17.04 -4.89 -5.32
N PHE A 71 15.88 -4.28 -5.56
CA PHE A 71 14.96 -3.97 -4.47
C PHE A 71 14.53 -5.28 -3.80
N ASP A 72 14.72 -5.34 -2.49
CA ASP A 72 14.46 -6.55 -1.70
C ASP A 72 13.31 -6.27 -0.73
N PRO A 73 12.05 -6.49 -1.14
CA PRO A 73 10.91 -6.17 -0.29
C PRO A 73 10.75 -7.17 0.85
N ASP A 74 10.19 -6.68 1.95
CA ASP A 74 9.74 -7.55 3.03
C ASP A 74 8.57 -8.41 2.57
N PHE A 75 7.69 -7.82 1.76
CA PHE A 75 6.55 -8.53 1.17
C PHE A 75 6.03 -7.75 -0.05
N THR A 76 5.25 -8.45 -0.86
CA THR A 76 4.50 -7.86 -1.97
C THR A 76 3.01 -8.03 -1.70
N ILE A 77 2.25 -6.96 -1.82
CA ILE A 77 0.80 -6.98 -1.65
C ILE A 77 0.18 -7.11 -3.03
N CYS A 78 -0.52 -8.20 -3.26
CA CYS A 78 -1.07 -8.55 -4.58
C CYS A 78 -2.59 -8.53 -4.57
N ALA A 79 -3.18 -7.88 -5.55
CA ALA A 79 -4.62 -7.94 -5.80
C ALA A 79 -4.88 -7.49 -7.24
N THR A 80 -6.06 -7.83 -7.75
CA THR A 80 -6.47 -7.38 -9.08
C THR A 80 -6.89 -5.90 -9.04
N ALA A 81 -6.93 -5.27 -10.21
CA ALA A 81 -7.36 -3.88 -10.30
C ALA A 81 -8.76 -3.64 -9.71
N PRO A 82 -9.78 -4.49 -9.97
CA PRO A 82 -11.08 -4.27 -9.35
C PRO A 82 -11.04 -4.28 -7.82
N VAL A 83 -10.23 -5.14 -7.21
CA VAL A 83 -10.11 -5.20 -5.74
C VAL A 83 -9.47 -3.93 -5.20
N TRP A 84 -8.35 -3.50 -5.80
CA TRP A 84 -7.69 -2.24 -5.41
C TRP A 84 -8.63 -1.05 -5.60
N ASN A 85 -9.29 -0.96 -6.77
CA ASN A 85 -10.15 0.18 -7.08
C ASN A 85 -11.35 0.26 -6.14
N ARG A 86 -11.93 -0.89 -5.76
CA ARG A 86 -13.03 -0.91 -4.80
C ARG A 86 -12.61 -0.30 -3.47
N MET A 87 -11.44 -0.69 -2.96
CA MET A 87 -10.93 -0.12 -1.72
C MET A 87 -10.71 1.38 -1.86
N LEU A 88 -10.05 1.82 -2.94
CA LEU A 88 -9.74 3.23 -3.14
C LEU A 88 -10.99 4.07 -3.37
N ASP A 89 -12.01 3.53 -4.05
CA ASP A 89 -13.27 4.24 -4.25
C ASP A 89 -14.00 4.43 -2.92
N GLU A 90 -14.00 3.43 -2.06
CA GLU A 90 -14.60 3.55 -0.73
C GLU A 90 -13.85 4.58 0.12
N ILE A 91 -12.53 4.60 0.04
CA ILE A 91 -11.72 5.61 0.72
C ILE A 91 -12.06 7.00 0.20
N ALA A 92 -12.20 7.17 -1.12
CA ALA A 92 -12.53 8.47 -1.71
C ALA A 92 -13.88 8.96 -1.25
N ARG A 93 -14.85 8.06 -1.08
CA ARG A 93 -16.21 8.39 -0.65
C ARG A 93 -16.31 8.64 0.85
N ASP A 94 -15.72 7.76 1.67
CA ASP A 94 -15.95 7.72 3.11
C ASP A 94 -14.70 8.00 3.96
N GLY A 95 -13.53 8.17 3.35
CA GLY A 95 -12.26 8.37 4.05
C GLY A 95 -11.61 7.08 4.51
N ARG A 96 -12.29 5.94 4.35
CA ARG A 96 -11.78 4.61 4.71
C ARG A 96 -12.62 3.56 3.99
N PRO A 97 -12.09 2.34 3.80
CA PRO A 97 -12.88 1.27 3.18
C PRO A 97 -13.87 0.69 4.18
N GLU A 98 -14.87 -0.03 3.67
CA GLU A 98 -15.72 -0.85 4.53
C GLU A 98 -14.85 -1.85 5.29
N ALA A 99 -15.31 -2.27 6.48
CA ALA A 99 -14.54 -3.16 7.36
C ALA A 99 -14.07 -4.44 6.65
N ARG A 100 -14.90 -5.01 5.77
CA ARG A 100 -14.56 -6.24 5.04
C ARG A 100 -13.61 -6.02 3.86
N HIS A 101 -13.32 -4.77 3.52
CA HIS A 101 -12.46 -4.40 2.38
C HIS A 101 -11.16 -3.73 2.80
N THR A 102 -10.80 -3.82 4.08
CA THR A 102 -9.50 -3.35 4.56
C THR A 102 -8.40 -4.31 4.13
N LEU A 103 -7.16 -3.85 4.16
CA LEU A 103 -6.00 -4.71 3.90
C LEU A 103 -6.03 -5.97 4.76
N SER A 104 -6.36 -5.81 6.04
CA SER A 104 -6.42 -6.93 6.98
C SER A 104 -7.50 -7.93 6.59
N SER A 105 -8.72 -7.45 6.33
CA SER A 105 -9.86 -8.31 6.01
C SER A 105 -9.69 -9.01 4.67
N LEU A 106 -9.21 -8.30 3.65
CA LEU A 106 -9.03 -8.89 2.32
C LEU A 106 -7.97 -9.98 2.30
N ALA A 107 -6.97 -9.87 3.16
CA ALA A 107 -5.92 -10.88 3.27
C ALA A 107 -6.39 -12.16 3.97
N LEU A 108 -7.47 -12.07 4.77
CA LEU A 108 -7.99 -13.19 5.55
C LEU A 108 -9.23 -13.82 4.91
N ILE A 109 -10.13 -13.00 4.35
CA ILE A 109 -11.44 -13.43 3.90
C ILE A 109 -11.46 -13.53 2.39
N GLY A 110 -11.60 -14.78 1.86
CA GLY A 110 -11.74 -15.01 0.42
C GLY A 110 -10.46 -14.84 -0.39
N GLN A 111 -9.40 -14.39 0.24
CA GLN A 111 -8.09 -14.24 -0.39
C GLN A 111 -8.11 -13.38 -1.66
N GLU A 112 -8.95 -12.35 -1.68
CA GLU A 112 -8.97 -11.39 -2.78
C GLU A 112 -7.68 -10.58 -2.83
N LEU A 113 -6.98 -10.49 -1.71
CA LEU A 113 -5.67 -9.88 -1.59
C LEU A 113 -4.75 -10.93 -0.97
N TRP A 114 -3.53 -11.07 -1.50
CA TRP A 114 -2.58 -12.04 -0.97
C TRP A 114 -1.20 -11.44 -0.90
N LEU A 115 -0.34 -12.08 -0.10
CA LEU A 115 1.03 -11.64 0.11
C LEU A 115 1.99 -12.63 -0.52
N GLU A 116 3.09 -12.10 -1.06
CA GLU A 116 4.25 -12.89 -1.45
C GLU A 116 5.44 -12.37 -0.65
N SER A 117 6.22 -13.28 -0.09
CA SER A 117 7.39 -12.93 0.71
C SER A 117 8.43 -14.04 0.65
N SER A 118 9.69 -13.67 0.86
CA SER A 118 10.80 -14.63 0.85
C SER A 118 10.89 -15.45 2.14
N ASP A 119 10.35 -14.93 3.26
CA ASP A 119 10.34 -15.65 4.53
C ASP A 119 9.26 -15.11 5.47
N GLN A 120 8.97 -15.91 6.50
CA GLN A 120 7.90 -15.63 7.44
C GLN A 120 8.15 -14.37 8.28
N LEU A 121 9.40 -14.14 8.67
CA LEU A 121 9.73 -12.97 9.49
C LEU A 121 9.47 -11.66 8.74
N ARG A 122 9.77 -11.65 7.44
CA ARG A 122 9.49 -10.50 6.60
C ARG A 122 8.00 -10.32 6.38
N GLU A 123 7.28 -11.42 6.13
CA GLU A 123 5.83 -11.37 5.95
C GLU A 123 5.12 -10.86 7.19
N ASP A 124 5.63 -11.20 8.38
CA ASP A 124 5.05 -10.75 9.66
C ASP A 124 5.02 -9.24 9.78
N LYS A 125 5.87 -8.51 9.07
CA LYS A 125 5.83 -7.06 9.07
C LYS A 125 4.53 -6.52 8.50
N TYR A 126 3.89 -7.22 7.57
CA TYR A 126 2.57 -6.84 7.05
C TYR A 126 1.56 -6.77 8.20
N TYR A 127 1.54 -7.79 9.04
CA TYR A 127 0.60 -7.85 10.15
C TYR A 127 0.96 -6.85 11.25
N ARG A 128 2.25 -6.65 11.48
CA ARG A 128 2.73 -5.69 12.47
C ARG A 128 2.39 -4.25 12.09
N TYR A 129 2.57 -3.88 10.82
CA TYR A 129 2.39 -2.52 10.35
C TYR A 129 1.10 -2.32 9.56
N ASN A 130 0.19 -3.28 9.61
CA ASN A 130 -1.04 -3.28 8.83
C ASN A 130 -1.84 -2.00 9.00
N GLN A 131 -2.00 -1.52 10.23
CA GLN A 131 -2.76 -0.31 10.50
C GLN A 131 -2.09 0.92 9.89
N THR A 132 -0.76 0.99 9.98
CA THR A 132 0.00 2.09 9.36
C THR A 132 -0.17 2.07 7.84
N LEU A 133 -0.08 0.89 7.23
CA LEU A 133 -0.27 0.75 5.79
C LEU A 133 -1.69 1.15 5.38
N GLN A 134 -2.70 0.73 6.15
CA GLN A 134 -4.08 1.09 5.86
C GLN A 134 -4.29 2.60 5.97
N GLU A 135 -3.77 3.23 7.02
CA GLU A 135 -3.90 4.67 7.20
C GLU A 135 -3.17 5.45 6.11
N LEU A 136 -2.04 4.93 5.63
CA LEU A 136 -1.35 5.52 4.49
C LEU A 136 -2.25 5.51 3.25
N LEU A 137 -2.86 4.37 2.93
CA LEU A 137 -3.78 4.27 1.79
C LEU A 137 -5.00 5.15 1.98
N ASN A 138 -5.50 5.27 3.21
CA ASN A 138 -6.67 6.09 3.52
C ASN A 138 -6.44 7.59 3.20
N LEU A 139 -5.18 8.03 3.23
CA LEU A 139 -4.85 9.41 2.84
C LEU A 139 -5.22 9.70 1.38
N SER A 140 -5.35 8.66 0.56
CA SER A 140 -5.72 8.83 -0.84
C SER A 140 -7.09 9.48 -1.03
N GLY A 141 -7.94 9.44 0.00
CA GLY A 141 -9.22 10.14 -0.02
C GLY A 141 -9.06 11.66 -0.14
N LYS A 142 -7.87 12.18 0.16
CA LYS A 142 -7.57 13.61 0.07
C LYS A 142 -6.93 13.98 -1.27
N LEU A 143 -6.68 13.00 -2.15
CA LEU A 143 -6.11 13.23 -3.46
C LEU A 143 -7.22 13.40 -4.51
N PRO A 144 -6.98 14.19 -5.58
CA PRO A 144 -7.91 14.26 -6.70
C PRO A 144 -8.02 12.89 -7.40
N ARG A 145 -9.19 12.58 -7.90
CA ARG A 145 -9.40 11.33 -8.65
C ARG A 145 -9.75 11.61 -10.10
#